data_07ea2e10866b4b96fc97fc3ccb8c1214
#
_entry.id   07ea2e10866b4b96fc97fc3ccb8c1214
#
_cell.length_a   1.000
_cell.length_b   1.000
_cell.length_c   1.000
_cell.angle_alpha   90.00
_cell.angle_beta   90.00
_cell.angle_gamma   90.00
#
_symmetry.space_group_name_H-M   'P 1'
#
loop_
_entity.id
_entity.type
_entity.pdbx_description
1 polymer ?
#
loop_
_entity_poly.entity_id
_entity_poly.type
_entity_poly.pdbx_seq_one_letter_code
_entity_poly.pdbx_strand_id
1 'polypeptide(L)'
;MRLLTGKPGWSTSADVVVIGSGVAGLTTALNLRSHGLSVLLVTKARIDEGSTKWAQGGIAAALGPGDTPDQHKKDTLIAGAGLCDSKAVDVLVSEGPEAVRKLIAQGAVFDKSETGEIALTREGGHLRDRILHAGGDATGAEVSRALLTAVKNDRGIEIIEHALAIDALKSKSGRVCGVLLHV
;
A
#
# COMPACT_ATOMS: atom_id res chain seq x y z
N MET A 1 25.89 18.89 -4.79
CA MET A 1 25.88 19.67 -3.55
C MET A 1 25.80 18.70 -2.39
N ARG A 2 26.72 18.77 -1.41
CA ARG A 2 26.70 17.90 -0.22
C ARG A 2 26.08 18.70 0.92
N LEU A 3 24.99 18.22 1.48
CA LEU A 3 24.40 18.83 2.68
C LEU A 3 25.31 18.53 3.86
N LEU A 4 25.72 19.57 4.58
CA LEU A 4 26.42 19.43 5.85
C LEU A 4 25.39 19.55 6.97
N THR A 5 25.24 18.49 7.74
CA THR A 5 24.37 18.48 8.92
C THR A 5 25.21 18.48 10.19
N GLY A 6 24.66 19.02 11.28
CA GLY A 6 25.22 18.86 12.61
C GLY A 6 25.26 17.39 13.06
N LYS A 7 25.81 17.15 14.24
CA LYS A 7 25.72 15.83 14.86
C LYS A 7 24.25 15.52 15.16
N PRO A 8 23.79 14.27 14.93
CA PRO A 8 22.43 13.87 15.31
C PRO A 8 22.20 14.06 16.81
N GLY A 9 21.03 14.57 17.18
CA GLY A 9 20.64 14.72 18.58
C GLY A 9 20.29 13.39 19.23
N TRP A 10 19.86 12.42 18.42
CA TRP A 10 19.52 11.06 18.83
C TRP A 10 19.70 10.07 17.68
N SER A 11 19.65 8.78 17.97
CA SER A 11 19.63 7.71 17.00
C SER A 11 18.79 6.55 17.51
N THR A 12 18.11 5.87 16.61
CA THR A 12 17.40 4.59 16.87
C THR A 12 17.77 3.59 15.78
N SER A 13 17.37 2.33 15.95
CA SER A 13 17.65 1.25 15.00
C SER A 13 16.46 0.32 14.88
N ALA A 14 16.25 -0.19 13.68
CA ALA A 14 15.29 -1.25 13.37
C ALA A 14 15.90 -2.13 12.26
N ASP A 15 15.30 -3.31 12.03
CA ASP A 15 15.74 -4.16 10.91
C ASP A 15 15.45 -3.49 9.58
N VAL A 16 14.32 -2.78 9.48
CA VAL A 16 13.92 -2.05 8.26
C VAL A 16 13.35 -0.67 8.60
N VAL A 17 13.75 0.34 7.82
CA VAL A 17 13.14 1.67 7.83
C VAL A 17 12.24 1.79 6.60
N VAL A 18 10.96 2.07 6.82
CA VAL A 18 9.97 2.35 5.77
C VAL A 18 9.68 3.85 5.75
N ILE A 19 9.86 4.50 4.60
CA ILE A 19 9.63 5.93 4.43
C ILE A 19 8.32 6.15 3.68
N GLY A 20 7.37 6.77 4.34
CA GLY A 20 6.04 7.09 3.81
C GLY A 20 4.94 6.19 4.36
N SER A 21 3.80 6.81 4.69
CA SER A 21 2.62 6.18 5.30
C SER A 21 1.43 6.02 4.34
N GLY A 22 1.67 6.03 3.03
CA GLY A 22 0.67 5.66 2.04
C GLY A 22 0.41 4.14 2.03
N VAL A 23 -0.53 3.68 1.20
CA VAL A 23 -0.89 2.25 1.08
C VAL A 23 0.33 1.35 0.91
N ALA A 24 1.29 1.73 0.08
CA ALA A 24 2.51 0.96 -0.16
C ALA A 24 3.37 0.83 1.11
N GLY A 25 3.60 1.94 1.84
CA GLY A 25 4.41 1.94 3.06
C GLY A 25 3.75 1.15 4.18
N LEU A 26 2.45 1.36 4.43
CA LEU A 26 1.70 0.62 5.46
C LEU A 26 1.67 -0.88 5.16
N THR A 27 1.39 -1.27 3.91
CA THR A 27 1.39 -2.67 3.48
C THR A 27 2.79 -3.30 3.62
N THR A 28 3.84 -2.55 3.24
CA THR A 28 5.24 -3.01 3.40
C THR A 28 5.56 -3.24 4.87
N ALA A 29 5.23 -2.30 5.75
CA ALA A 29 5.48 -2.43 7.18
C ALA A 29 4.81 -3.69 7.76
N LEU A 30 3.54 -3.92 7.46
CA LEU A 30 2.80 -5.10 7.91
C LEU A 30 3.38 -6.42 7.35
N ASN A 31 3.78 -6.43 6.07
CA ASN A 31 4.43 -7.60 5.48
C ASN A 31 5.78 -7.90 6.13
N LEU A 32 6.59 -6.90 6.45
CA LEU A 32 7.86 -7.09 7.17
C LEU A 32 7.62 -7.68 8.57
N ARG A 33 6.55 -7.24 9.24
CA ARG A 33 6.16 -7.79 10.55
C ARG A 33 5.76 -9.26 10.48
N SER A 34 5.12 -9.70 9.41
CA SER A 34 4.82 -11.14 9.23
C SER A 34 6.07 -12.03 9.14
N HIS A 35 7.24 -11.43 8.85
CA HIS A 35 8.55 -12.08 8.88
C HIS A 35 9.33 -11.86 10.19
N GLY A 36 8.69 -11.29 11.20
CA GLY A 36 9.29 -11.06 12.53
C GLY A 36 10.27 -9.88 12.61
N LEU A 37 10.40 -9.06 11.55
CA LEU A 37 11.32 -7.93 11.52
C LEU A 37 10.77 -6.73 12.28
N SER A 38 11.62 -6.00 13.02
CA SER A 38 11.29 -4.71 13.59
C SER A 38 11.28 -3.63 12.52
N VAL A 39 10.26 -2.77 12.55
CA VAL A 39 10.05 -1.75 11.52
C VAL A 39 9.98 -0.36 12.13
N LEU A 40 10.73 0.57 11.55
CA LEU A 40 10.61 2.00 11.79
C LEU A 40 9.87 2.63 10.61
N LEU A 41 8.63 3.07 10.83
CA LEU A 41 7.82 3.76 9.83
C LEU A 41 7.93 5.27 10.01
N VAL A 42 8.51 5.94 9.02
CA VAL A 42 8.77 7.38 9.06
C VAL A 42 7.84 8.11 8.11
N THR A 43 7.20 9.18 8.57
CA THR A 43 6.35 10.01 7.73
C THR A 43 6.57 11.51 7.98
N LYS A 44 6.56 12.31 6.91
CA LYS A 44 6.80 13.77 6.97
C LYS A 44 5.69 14.56 7.64
N ALA A 45 4.50 13.99 7.73
CA ALA A 45 3.33 14.56 8.37
C ALA A 45 2.73 13.52 9.31
N ARG A 46 1.48 13.68 9.73
CA ARG A 46 0.78 12.63 10.47
C ARG A 46 0.62 11.37 9.63
N ILE A 47 0.57 10.23 10.27
CA ILE A 47 0.50 8.93 9.59
C ILE A 47 -0.76 8.80 8.71
N ASP A 48 -1.83 9.51 9.03
CA ASP A 48 -3.13 9.50 8.35
C ASP A 48 -3.28 10.57 7.25
N GLU A 49 -2.24 11.33 6.96
CA GLU A 49 -2.28 12.42 5.97
C GLU A 49 -1.84 12.01 4.56
N GLY A 50 -1.68 10.73 4.31
CA GLY A 50 -1.33 10.21 2.97
C GLY A 50 -2.44 10.42 1.93
N SER A 51 -2.08 10.42 0.65
CA SER A 51 -3.04 10.56 -0.47
C SER A 51 -3.98 9.36 -0.61
N THR A 52 -3.66 8.22 -0.02
CA THR A 52 -4.48 6.99 -0.08
C THR A 52 -5.93 7.25 0.34
N LYS A 53 -6.15 8.01 1.41
CA LYS A 53 -7.52 8.29 1.92
C LYS A 53 -8.40 9.09 0.96
N TRP A 54 -7.81 9.76 -0.03
CA TRP A 54 -8.51 10.57 -1.02
C TRP A 54 -8.77 9.82 -2.33
N ALA A 55 -8.30 8.56 -2.45
CA ALA A 55 -8.55 7.74 -3.60
C ALA A 55 -10.04 7.38 -3.67
N GLN A 56 -10.67 7.80 -4.75
CA GLN A 56 -12.06 7.50 -5.10
C GLN A 56 -12.13 6.27 -5.99
N GLY A 57 -13.35 5.83 -6.28
CA GLY A 57 -13.59 4.64 -7.08
C GLY A 57 -13.29 3.37 -6.32
N GLY A 58 -13.05 2.30 -7.07
CA GLY A 58 -12.90 0.97 -6.50
C GLY A 58 -11.53 0.34 -6.76
N ILE A 59 -11.39 -0.89 -6.31
CA ILE A 59 -10.23 -1.74 -6.57
C ILE A 59 -10.64 -2.84 -7.54
N ALA A 60 -9.93 -2.96 -8.66
CA ALA A 60 -10.15 -4.02 -9.64
C ALA A 60 -9.40 -5.30 -9.23
N ALA A 61 -10.14 -6.40 -9.05
CA ALA A 61 -9.55 -7.72 -8.82
C ALA A 61 -10.49 -8.83 -9.33
N ALA A 62 -9.93 -9.85 -9.97
CA ALA A 62 -10.69 -10.98 -10.51
C ALA A 62 -11.16 -11.91 -9.38
N LEU A 63 -12.21 -11.52 -8.67
CA LEU A 63 -12.82 -12.25 -7.55
C LEU A 63 -14.20 -12.81 -7.85
N GLY A 64 -14.86 -12.30 -8.90
CA GLY A 64 -16.21 -12.67 -9.26
C GLY A 64 -16.31 -14.05 -9.93
N PRO A 65 -17.49 -14.68 -9.91
CA PRO A 65 -17.73 -15.95 -10.57
C PRO A 65 -17.39 -15.88 -12.07
N GLY A 66 -16.54 -16.80 -12.53
CA GLY A 66 -16.14 -16.90 -13.95
C GLY A 66 -15.20 -15.79 -14.44
N ASP A 67 -14.71 -14.92 -13.57
CA ASP A 67 -13.64 -13.99 -13.88
C ASP A 67 -12.26 -14.60 -13.59
N THR A 68 -11.24 -14.19 -14.35
CA THR A 68 -9.87 -14.69 -14.21
C THR A 68 -8.85 -13.58 -14.35
N PRO A 69 -7.65 -13.73 -13.77
CA PRO A 69 -6.53 -12.80 -14.00
C PRO A 69 -6.23 -12.59 -15.50
N ASP A 70 -6.31 -13.63 -16.33
CA ASP A 70 -6.07 -13.52 -17.77
C ASP A 70 -7.10 -12.64 -18.48
N GLN A 71 -8.37 -12.73 -18.09
CA GLN A 71 -9.42 -11.85 -18.62
C GLN A 71 -9.18 -10.41 -18.18
N HIS A 72 -8.81 -10.21 -16.91
CA HIS A 72 -8.45 -8.89 -16.38
C HIS A 72 -7.23 -8.30 -17.11
N LYS A 73 -6.19 -9.12 -17.34
CA LYS A 73 -5.02 -8.73 -18.13
C LYS A 73 -5.38 -8.24 -19.53
N LYS A 74 -6.21 -9.02 -20.22
CA LYS A 74 -6.67 -8.68 -21.58
C LYS A 74 -7.40 -7.35 -21.61
N ASP A 75 -8.35 -7.14 -20.70
CA ASP A 75 -9.10 -5.88 -20.60
C ASP A 75 -8.17 -4.70 -20.33
N THR A 76 -7.22 -4.86 -19.41
CA THR A 76 -6.24 -3.82 -19.05
C THR A 76 -5.35 -3.45 -20.22
N LEU A 77 -4.83 -4.43 -20.98
CA LEU A 77 -3.98 -4.18 -22.14
C LEU A 77 -4.73 -3.49 -23.29
N ILE A 78 -6.02 -3.86 -23.51
CA ILE A 78 -6.88 -3.22 -24.50
C ILE A 78 -7.15 -1.75 -24.11
N ALA A 79 -7.57 -1.51 -22.87
CA ALA A 79 -7.86 -0.16 -22.37
C ALA A 79 -6.61 0.72 -22.36
N GLY A 80 -5.45 0.16 -22.09
CA GLY A 80 -4.16 0.86 -22.07
C GLY A 80 -3.61 1.22 -23.45
N ALA A 81 -4.21 0.75 -24.55
CA ALA A 81 -3.91 1.16 -25.91
C ALA A 81 -2.41 1.18 -26.27
N GLY A 82 -1.65 0.21 -25.80
CA GLY A 82 -0.21 0.08 -26.06
C GLY A 82 0.70 0.81 -25.07
N LEU A 83 0.18 1.50 -24.07
CA LEU A 83 0.97 2.21 -23.04
C LEU A 83 1.37 1.31 -21.87
N CYS A 84 0.80 0.10 -21.78
CA CYS A 84 1.04 -0.81 -20.65
C CYS A 84 2.38 -1.57 -20.78
N ASP A 85 3.09 -1.69 -19.66
CA ASP A 85 4.08 -2.76 -19.50
C ASP A 85 3.36 -4.08 -19.23
N SER A 86 3.42 -5.01 -20.18
CA SER A 86 2.69 -6.28 -20.10
C SER A 86 3.13 -7.15 -18.93
N LYS A 87 4.40 -7.07 -18.49
CA LYS A 87 4.90 -7.83 -17.32
C LYS A 87 4.36 -7.23 -16.02
N ALA A 88 4.33 -5.91 -15.92
CA ALA A 88 3.76 -5.23 -14.76
C ALA A 88 2.25 -5.50 -14.63
N VAL A 89 1.51 -5.48 -15.77
CA VAL A 89 0.10 -5.87 -15.77
C VAL A 89 -0.08 -7.32 -15.32
N ASP A 90 0.77 -8.24 -15.78
CA ASP A 90 0.69 -9.64 -15.41
C ASP A 90 0.83 -9.86 -13.90
N VAL A 91 1.82 -9.24 -13.28
CA VAL A 91 2.01 -9.27 -11.82
C VAL A 91 0.77 -8.66 -11.11
N LEU A 92 0.32 -7.47 -11.54
CA LEU A 92 -0.80 -6.77 -10.93
C LEU A 92 -2.08 -7.63 -10.91
N VAL A 93 -2.47 -8.21 -12.04
CA VAL A 93 -3.73 -8.96 -12.14
C VAL A 93 -3.63 -10.34 -11.50
N SER A 94 -2.45 -10.96 -11.50
CA SER A 94 -2.23 -12.28 -10.90
C SER A 94 -2.19 -12.21 -9.36
N GLU A 95 -1.55 -11.19 -8.81
CA GLU A 95 -1.43 -11.02 -7.36
C GLU A 95 -2.59 -10.24 -6.74
N GLY A 96 -3.34 -9.47 -7.54
CA GLY A 96 -4.44 -8.61 -7.11
C GLY A 96 -5.49 -9.29 -6.23
N PRO A 97 -6.05 -10.46 -6.64
CA PRO A 97 -7.04 -11.16 -5.84
C PRO A 97 -6.56 -11.51 -4.43
N GLU A 98 -5.32 -11.96 -4.30
CA GLU A 98 -4.75 -12.30 -2.99
C GLU A 98 -4.43 -11.05 -2.16
N ALA A 99 -3.96 -9.99 -2.81
CA ALA A 99 -3.74 -8.70 -2.14
C ALA A 99 -5.03 -8.13 -1.54
N VAL A 100 -6.16 -8.23 -2.25
CA VAL A 100 -7.47 -7.82 -1.72
C VAL A 100 -7.92 -8.70 -0.56
N ARG A 101 -7.73 -10.01 -0.63
CA ARG A 101 -8.04 -10.91 0.50
C ARG A 101 -7.22 -10.56 1.73
N LYS A 102 -5.94 -10.20 1.57
CA LYS A 102 -5.09 -9.73 2.66
C LYS A 102 -5.59 -8.43 3.27
N LEU A 103 -6.04 -7.47 2.46
CA LEU A 103 -6.66 -6.24 2.97
C LEU A 103 -7.90 -6.54 3.82
N ILE A 104 -8.75 -7.45 3.37
CA ILE A 104 -9.93 -7.89 4.12
C ILE A 104 -9.52 -8.55 5.44
N ALA A 105 -8.52 -9.43 5.42
CA ALA A 105 -7.99 -10.07 6.62
C ALA A 105 -7.36 -9.06 7.61
N GLN A 106 -6.86 -7.92 7.11
CA GLN A 106 -6.36 -6.80 7.90
C GLN A 106 -7.47 -5.85 8.38
N GLY A 107 -8.73 -6.18 8.10
CA GLY A 107 -9.90 -5.45 8.60
C GLY A 107 -10.49 -4.42 7.65
N ALA A 108 -10.15 -4.45 6.36
CA ALA A 108 -10.84 -3.64 5.35
C ALA A 108 -12.24 -4.21 5.10
N VAL A 109 -13.23 -3.33 5.08
CA VAL A 109 -14.64 -3.67 4.86
C VAL A 109 -15.08 -3.10 3.51
N PHE A 110 -15.42 -3.99 2.58
CA PHE A 110 -15.98 -3.63 1.29
C PHE A 110 -17.51 -3.79 1.29
N ASP A 111 -18.15 -3.10 0.37
CA ASP A 111 -19.59 -3.14 0.22
C ASP A 111 -20.06 -4.57 -0.12
N LYS A 112 -21.20 -4.95 0.41
CA LYS A 112 -21.76 -6.30 0.27
C LYS A 112 -23.05 -6.27 -0.54
N SER A 113 -23.28 -7.34 -1.29
CA SER A 113 -24.55 -7.62 -1.96
C SER A 113 -25.64 -7.99 -0.94
N GLU A 114 -26.86 -8.11 -1.41
CA GLU A 114 -28.00 -8.60 -0.60
C GLU A 114 -27.78 -10.02 -0.05
N THR A 115 -26.95 -10.82 -0.71
CA THR A 115 -26.56 -12.17 -0.27
C THR A 115 -25.45 -12.18 0.77
N GLY A 116 -24.85 -11.02 1.08
CA GLY A 116 -23.74 -10.88 2.05
C GLY A 116 -22.35 -11.12 1.45
N GLU A 117 -22.25 -11.43 0.17
CA GLU A 117 -20.99 -11.52 -0.57
C GLU A 117 -20.44 -10.11 -0.91
N ILE A 118 -19.18 -10.03 -1.32
CA ILE A 118 -18.61 -8.76 -1.78
C ILE A 118 -19.37 -8.29 -3.02
N ALA A 119 -19.89 -7.07 -2.99
CA ALA A 119 -20.52 -6.45 -4.13
C ALA A 119 -19.44 -6.08 -5.17
N LEU A 120 -19.61 -6.58 -6.37
CA LEU A 120 -18.72 -6.28 -7.49
C LEU A 120 -19.47 -5.48 -8.54
N THR A 121 -18.84 -4.44 -9.07
CA THR A 121 -19.38 -3.63 -10.16
C THR A 121 -18.48 -3.69 -11.37
N ARG A 122 -18.97 -3.16 -12.49
CA ARG A 122 -18.21 -3.04 -13.73
C ARG A 122 -18.06 -1.59 -14.11
N GLU A 123 -16.82 -1.19 -14.33
CA GLU A 123 -16.47 0.14 -14.80
C GLU A 123 -15.83 0.09 -16.20
N GLY A 124 -15.55 1.27 -16.75
CA GLY A 124 -15.04 1.41 -18.12
C GLY A 124 -13.77 0.57 -18.38
N GLY A 125 -13.71 -0.07 -19.54
CA GLY A 125 -12.60 -0.94 -19.93
C GLY A 125 -12.71 -2.38 -19.46
N HIS A 126 -13.56 -2.68 -18.48
CA HIS A 126 -13.75 -4.04 -17.96
C HIS A 126 -14.93 -4.76 -18.62
N LEU A 127 -14.77 -6.04 -18.94
CA LEU A 127 -15.82 -6.90 -19.49
C LEU A 127 -16.50 -7.78 -18.41
N ARG A 128 -16.01 -7.71 -17.16
CA ARG A 128 -16.54 -8.45 -16.01
C ARG A 128 -16.74 -7.51 -14.82
N ASP A 129 -17.62 -7.92 -13.91
CA ASP A 129 -17.81 -7.25 -12.63
C ASP A 129 -16.66 -7.67 -11.71
N ARG A 130 -15.74 -6.75 -11.44
CA ARG A 130 -14.53 -7.00 -10.65
C ARG A 130 -14.08 -5.83 -9.79
N ILE A 131 -14.87 -4.78 -9.75
CA ILE A 131 -14.53 -3.56 -8.99
C ILE A 131 -15.20 -3.65 -7.63
N LEU A 132 -14.36 -3.65 -6.58
CA LEU A 132 -14.80 -3.58 -5.20
C LEU A 132 -14.86 -2.12 -4.76
N HIS A 133 -15.91 -1.75 -4.05
CA HIS A 133 -16.09 -0.43 -3.45
C HIS A 133 -16.21 -0.53 -1.94
N ALA A 134 -15.93 0.56 -1.26
CA ALA A 134 -16.21 0.72 0.16
C ALA A 134 -16.89 2.08 0.38
N GLY A 135 -18.12 2.05 0.89
CA GLY A 135 -18.92 3.26 1.14
C GLY A 135 -19.13 4.11 -0.13
N GLY A 136 -19.34 3.48 -1.28
CA GLY A 136 -19.41 4.16 -2.58
C GLY A 136 -18.02 4.62 -3.04
N ASP A 137 -17.73 5.93 -3.02
CA ASP A 137 -16.47 6.51 -3.49
C ASP A 137 -15.42 6.71 -2.36
N ALA A 138 -15.51 5.95 -1.27
CA ALA A 138 -14.63 6.09 -0.10
C ALA A 138 -13.64 4.93 0.06
N THR A 139 -13.38 4.17 -1.00
CA THR A 139 -12.52 2.98 -0.96
C THR A 139 -11.12 3.27 -0.41
N GLY A 140 -10.50 4.38 -0.82
CA GLY A 140 -9.20 4.78 -0.30
C GLY A 140 -9.21 5.12 1.19
N ALA A 141 -10.29 5.74 1.69
CA ALA A 141 -10.45 6.04 3.11
C ALA A 141 -10.56 4.75 3.94
N GLU A 142 -11.32 3.76 3.45
CA GLU A 142 -11.47 2.46 4.13
C GLU A 142 -10.16 1.67 4.15
N VAL A 143 -9.47 1.56 3.01
CA VAL A 143 -8.14 0.92 2.94
C VAL A 143 -7.16 1.59 3.89
N SER A 144 -7.12 2.92 3.89
CA SER A 144 -6.28 3.70 4.81
C SER A 144 -6.64 3.40 6.27
N ARG A 145 -7.93 3.41 6.64
CA ARG A 145 -8.41 3.12 7.99
C ARG A 145 -7.96 1.73 8.46
N ALA A 146 -8.18 0.71 7.63
CA ALA A 146 -7.84 -0.67 7.97
C ALA A 146 -6.33 -0.85 8.20
N LEU A 147 -5.50 -0.40 7.25
CA LEU A 147 -4.05 -0.50 7.34
C LEU A 147 -3.48 0.30 8.52
N LEU A 148 -3.98 1.51 8.75
CA LEU A 148 -3.56 2.33 9.90
C LEU A 148 -3.91 1.66 11.23
N THR A 149 -5.08 1.06 11.33
CA THR A 149 -5.49 0.32 12.51
C THR A 149 -4.57 -0.88 12.76
N ALA A 150 -4.28 -1.64 11.72
CA ALA A 150 -3.37 -2.80 11.80
C ALA A 150 -1.95 -2.37 12.23
N VAL A 151 -1.41 -1.32 11.61
CA VAL A 151 -0.07 -0.79 11.93
C VAL A 151 0.01 -0.27 13.36
N LYS A 152 -0.98 0.50 13.83
CA LYS A 152 -1.02 1.05 15.19
C LYS A 152 -1.15 -0.02 16.28
N ASN A 153 -1.74 -1.16 15.95
CA ASN A 153 -1.89 -2.30 16.86
C ASN A 153 -0.66 -3.22 16.89
N ASP A 154 0.28 -3.10 15.96
CA ASP A 154 1.48 -3.94 15.93
C ASP A 154 2.62 -3.26 16.71
N ARG A 155 2.99 -3.85 17.87
CA ARG A 155 4.05 -3.34 18.75
C ARG A 155 5.47 -3.40 18.15
N GLY A 156 5.67 -4.08 17.06
CA GLY A 156 6.95 -4.16 16.37
C GLY A 156 7.12 -3.11 15.27
N ILE A 157 6.14 -2.20 15.13
CA ILE A 157 6.21 -1.03 14.24
C ILE A 157 6.31 0.22 15.12
N GLU A 158 7.47 0.86 15.10
CA GLU A 158 7.65 2.19 15.67
C GLU A 158 7.33 3.24 14.61
N ILE A 159 6.56 4.27 14.98
CA ILE A 159 6.09 5.32 14.07
C ILE A 159 6.75 6.63 14.46
N ILE A 160 7.41 7.28 13.49
CA ILE A 160 7.93 8.65 13.65
C ILE A 160 7.19 9.56 12.66
N GLU A 161 6.34 10.39 13.21
CA GLU A 161 5.60 11.42 12.47
C GLU A 161 6.38 12.73 12.42
N HIS A 162 6.00 13.64 11.50
CA HIS A 162 6.63 14.96 11.33
C HIS A 162 8.13 14.88 11.07
N ALA A 163 8.59 13.80 10.47
CA ALA A 163 9.99 13.52 10.18
C ALA A 163 10.26 13.47 8.68
N LEU A 164 11.06 14.41 8.21
CA LEU A 164 11.48 14.47 6.81
C LEU A 164 12.75 13.65 6.62
N ALA A 165 12.69 12.64 5.74
CA ALA A 165 13.89 11.94 5.30
C ALA A 165 14.74 12.86 4.40
N ILE A 166 15.94 13.20 4.87
CA ILE A 166 16.84 14.14 4.18
C ILE A 166 17.82 13.41 3.29
N ASP A 167 18.41 12.32 3.79
CA ASP A 167 19.45 11.57 3.07
C ASP A 167 19.50 10.12 3.52
N ALA A 168 20.02 9.26 2.65
CA ALA A 168 20.31 7.87 2.94
C ALA A 168 21.74 7.71 3.45
N LEU A 169 21.88 7.15 4.65
CA LEU A 169 23.18 6.85 5.22
C LEU A 169 23.80 5.64 4.53
N LYS A 170 25.06 5.73 4.16
CA LYS A 170 25.79 4.65 3.48
C LYS A 170 26.97 4.16 4.31
N SER A 171 27.14 2.87 4.35
CA SER A 171 28.34 2.22 4.88
C SER A 171 29.57 2.54 4.03
N LYS A 172 30.76 2.15 4.49
CA LYS A 172 32.02 2.27 3.73
C LYS A 172 31.97 1.50 2.39
N SER A 173 31.15 0.44 2.29
CA SER A 173 30.97 -0.33 1.05
C SER A 173 29.93 0.28 0.09
N GLY A 174 29.32 1.43 0.43
CA GLY A 174 28.28 2.08 -0.37
C GLY A 174 26.86 1.55 -0.14
N ARG A 175 26.70 0.51 0.69
CA ARG A 175 25.36 -0.04 1.02
C ARG A 175 24.59 0.97 1.87
N VAL A 176 23.32 1.20 1.54
CA VAL A 176 22.40 1.97 2.39
C VAL A 176 22.17 1.21 3.70
N CYS A 177 22.38 1.87 4.82
CA CYS A 177 22.31 1.30 6.17
C CYS A 177 21.54 2.17 7.16
N GLY A 178 20.87 3.21 6.70
CA GLY A 178 20.06 4.08 7.53
C GLY A 178 19.57 5.30 6.79
N VAL A 179 18.91 6.19 7.52
CA VAL A 179 18.31 7.43 7.01
C VAL A 179 18.63 8.56 7.98
N LEU A 180 18.95 9.73 7.44
CA LEU A 180 19.02 10.96 8.21
C LEU A 180 17.66 11.64 8.19
N LEU A 181 17.13 11.94 9.36
CA LEU A 181 15.83 12.57 9.55
C LEU A 181 16.00 13.99 10.08
N HIS A 182 15.10 14.87 9.65
CA HIS A 182 14.80 16.15 10.30
C HIS A 182 13.42 16.00 10.97
N VAL A 183 13.39 16.18 12.27
CA VAL A 183 12.21 16.04 13.13
C VAL A 183 11.88 17.40 13.72
#